data_ff6afdfc49ecb2f62734474f321f50a9
#
_entry.id   ff6afdfc49ecb2f62734474f321f50a9
#
_cell.length_a   1.000
_cell.length_b   1.000
_cell.length_c   1.000
_cell.angle_alpha   90.00
_cell.angle_beta   90.00
_cell.angle_gamma   90.00
#
_symmetry.space_group_name_H-M   'P 1'
#
loop_
_entity.id
_entity.type
_entity.pdbx_description
1 polymer ?
#
loop_
_entity_poly.entity_id
_entity_poly.type
_entity_poly.pdbx_seq_one_letter_code
_entity_poly.pdbx_strand_id
1 'polypeptide(L)'
;GELMNRIRIIREVIRAVREKTGPSYMVGLRLGGCDYMEGGATIEDAVNACRVLEKDGLDYLSLTGGMCRYMRRGMNFPGYFGDLSEAVRKKVSVPVLLTGGVKDIADADRLIGEGKADLIGVGRALLKDPEWADRAFA
;
A
#
# COMPACT_ATOMS: atom_id res chain seq x y z
N GLY A 1 8.67 -14.74 -14.59
CA GLY A 1 7.68 -15.81 -14.59
C GLY A 1 6.26 -15.27 -14.51
N GLU A 2 5.27 -16.12 -14.76
CA GLU A 2 3.85 -15.77 -14.75
C GLU A 2 3.41 -15.17 -13.41
N LEU A 3 2.54 -14.15 -13.45
CA LEU A 3 2.06 -13.43 -12.26
C LEU A 3 1.49 -14.39 -11.20
N MET A 4 0.67 -15.34 -11.60
CA MET A 4 0.02 -16.28 -10.68
C MET A 4 1.04 -17.15 -9.92
N ASN A 5 2.17 -17.48 -10.54
CA ASN A 5 3.27 -18.20 -9.89
C ASN A 5 4.04 -17.30 -8.92
N ARG A 6 4.25 -16.02 -9.28
CA ARG A 6 4.94 -15.04 -8.44
C ARG A 6 4.19 -14.73 -7.15
N ILE A 7 2.86 -14.63 -7.21
CA ILE A 7 2.01 -14.31 -6.05
C ILE A 7 1.50 -15.55 -5.30
N ARG A 8 1.82 -16.77 -5.74
CA ARG A 8 1.26 -18.02 -5.18
C ARG A 8 1.47 -18.13 -3.68
N ILE A 9 2.71 -17.90 -3.21
CA ILE A 9 3.03 -17.98 -1.77
C ILE A 9 2.20 -16.98 -0.95
N ILE A 10 2.00 -15.76 -1.46
CA ILE A 10 1.19 -14.73 -0.79
C ILE A 10 -0.25 -15.21 -0.65
N ARG A 11 -0.83 -15.77 -1.71
CA ARG A 11 -2.18 -16.31 -1.72
C ARG A 11 -2.36 -17.45 -0.72
N GLU A 12 -1.40 -18.37 -0.69
CA GLU A 12 -1.41 -19.51 0.25
C GLU A 12 -1.35 -19.01 1.71
N VAL A 13 -0.50 -18.01 2.00
CA VAL A 13 -0.41 -17.40 3.34
C VAL A 13 -1.70 -16.70 3.73
N ILE A 14 -2.29 -15.86 2.85
CA ILE A 14 -3.54 -15.15 3.14
C ILE A 14 -4.66 -16.16 3.47
N ARG A 15 -4.81 -17.20 2.66
CA ARG A 15 -5.83 -18.25 2.87
C ARG A 15 -5.62 -19.00 4.17
N ALA A 16 -4.39 -19.39 4.48
CA ALA A 16 -4.07 -20.07 5.72
C ALA A 16 -4.33 -19.21 6.96
N VAL A 17 -4.00 -17.90 6.89
CA VAL A 17 -4.33 -16.94 7.95
C VAL A 17 -5.83 -16.83 8.10
N ARG A 18 -6.56 -16.62 7.02
CA ARG A 18 -8.03 -16.47 7.03
C ARG A 18 -8.73 -17.72 7.56
N GLU A 19 -8.26 -18.91 7.20
CA GLU A 19 -8.77 -20.18 7.73
C GLU A 19 -8.62 -20.28 9.25
N LYS A 20 -7.51 -19.78 9.81
CA LYS A 20 -7.24 -19.84 11.25
C LYS A 20 -7.93 -18.74 12.04
N THR A 21 -8.10 -17.56 11.48
CA THR A 21 -8.62 -16.39 12.19
C THR A 21 -10.13 -16.17 11.98
N GLY A 22 -10.70 -16.76 10.94
CA GLY A 22 -12.10 -16.54 10.58
C GLY A 22 -12.36 -15.22 9.87
N PRO A 23 -13.62 -14.95 9.48
CA PRO A 23 -13.99 -13.82 8.63
C PRO A 23 -13.98 -12.46 9.34
N SER A 24 -14.08 -12.42 10.67
CA SER A 24 -14.17 -11.18 11.46
C SER A 24 -12.82 -10.59 11.89
N TYR A 25 -11.74 -11.33 11.72
CA TYR A 25 -10.40 -10.84 12.05
C TYR A 25 -9.83 -10.02 10.87
N MET A 26 -9.32 -8.81 11.17
CA MET A 26 -8.76 -7.94 10.13
C MET A 26 -7.43 -8.49 9.59
N VAL A 27 -7.38 -8.75 8.30
CA VAL A 27 -6.19 -9.25 7.59
C VAL A 27 -5.80 -8.28 6.48
N GLY A 28 -4.66 -7.63 6.62
CA GLY A 28 -4.10 -6.74 5.61
C GLY A 28 -2.83 -7.30 4.99
N LEU A 29 -2.51 -6.83 3.80
CA LEU A 29 -1.27 -7.14 3.10
C LEU A 29 -0.46 -5.87 2.84
N ARG A 30 0.83 -5.88 3.21
CA ARG A 30 1.78 -4.91 2.70
C ARG A 30 2.50 -5.48 1.49
N LEU A 31 2.33 -4.83 0.34
CA LEU A 31 2.89 -5.25 -0.94
C LEU A 31 3.89 -4.22 -1.48
N GLY A 32 5.09 -4.70 -1.86
CA GLY A 32 6.01 -3.97 -2.72
C GLY A 32 5.49 -4.04 -4.16
N GLY A 33 4.70 -3.05 -4.57
CA GLY A 33 3.90 -3.14 -5.78
C GLY A 33 4.64 -2.78 -7.07
N CYS A 34 5.67 -1.93 -7.00
CA CYS A 34 6.42 -1.52 -8.18
C CYS A 34 7.89 -1.31 -7.84
N ASP A 35 8.77 -1.80 -8.72
CA ASP A 35 10.22 -1.65 -8.52
C ASP A 35 10.76 -0.32 -9.02
N TYR A 36 10.03 0.36 -9.90
CA TYR A 36 10.42 1.62 -10.54
C TYR A 36 11.80 1.52 -11.23
N MET A 37 12.06 0.39 -11.85
CA MET A 37 13.28 0.11 -12.57
C MET A 37 13.02 -0.80 -13.79
N GLU A 38 13.88 -0.74 -14.79
CA GLU A 38 13.80 -1.60 -15.97
C GLU A 38 13.89 -3.08 -15.59
N GLY A 39 13.01 -3.90 -16.16
CA GLY A 39 12.92 -5.34 -15.90
C GLY A 39 12.32 -5.72 -14.54
N GLY A 40 11.97 -4.74 -13.70
CA GLY A 40 11.32 -4.95 -12.41
C GLY A 40 9.79 -5.07 -12.51
N ALA A 41 9.15 -5.29 -11.37
CA ALA A 41 7.69 -5.31 -11.25
C ALA A 41 7.11 -3.93 -11.58
N THR A 42 6.04 -3.91 -12.35
CA THR A 42 5.37 -2.69 -12.82
C THR A 42 4.12 -2.37 -11.99
N ILE A 43 3.58 -1.16 -12.16
CA ILE A 43 2.28 -0.78 -11.56
C ILE A 43 1.15 -1.69 -12.09
N GLU A 44 1.21 -2.09 -13.36
CA GLU A 44 0.23 -3.02 -13.92
C GLU A 44 0.31 -4.41 -13.27
N ASP A 45 1.51 -4.92 -13.00
CA ASP A 45 1.70 -6.14 -12.22
C ASP A 45 1.04 -6.04 -10.85
N ALA A 46 1.24 -4.89 -10.15
CA ALA A 46 0.63 -4.66 -8.85
C ALA A 46 -0.90 -4.63 -8.90
N VAL A 47 -1.47 -3.93 -9.88
CA VAL A 47 -2.92 -3.87 -10.09
C VAL A 47 -3.49 -5.27 -10.30
N ASN A 48 -2.88 -6.05 -11.18
CA ASN A 48 -3.33 -7.41 -11.48
C ASN A 48 -3.17 -8.35 -10.27
N ALA A 49 -2.06 -8.22 -9.53
CA ALA A 49 -1.84 -8.97 -8.28
C ALA A 49 -2.90 -8.63 -7.23
N CYS A 50 -3.12 -7.34 -6.93
CA CYS A 50 -4.05 -6.89 -5.91
C CYS A 50 -5.50 -7.33 -6.20
N ARG A 51 -5.94 -7.30 -7.46
CA ARG A 51 -7.26 -7.81 -7.87
C ARG A 51 -7.47 -9.31 -7.60
N VAL A 52 -6.39 -10.08 -7.64
CA VAL A 52 -6.44 -11.51 -7.28
C VAL A 52 -6.39 -11.68 -5.77
N LEU A 53 -5.49 -10.97 -5.09
CA LEU A 53 -5.24 -11.10 -3.67
C LEU A 53 -6.39 -10.63 -2.79
N GLU A 54 -7.15 -9.59 -3.20
CA GLU A 54 -8.34 -9.16 -2.46
C GLU A 54 -9.39 -10.28 -2.36
N LYS A 55 -9.52 -11.12 -3.40
CA LYS A 55 -10.45 -12.25 -3.44
C LYS A 55 -10.05 -13.41 -2.53
N ASP A 56 -8.80 -13.45 -2.09
CA ASP A 56 -8.31 -14.44 -1.14
C ASP A 56 -8.63 -14.05 0.33
N GLY A 57 -9.32 -12.91 0.54
CA GLY A 57 -9.88 -12.52 1.83
C GLY A 57 -9.10 -11.43 2.57
N LEU A 58 -8.52 -10.47 1.85
CA LEU A 58 -7.91 -9.28 2.46
C LEU A 58 -8.98 -8.25 2.82
N ASP A 59 -8.73 -7.51 3.91
CA ASP A 59 -9.56 -6.39 4.36
C ASP A 59 -8.96 -5.03 3.97
N TYR A 60 -7.66 -4.95 3.73
CA TYR A 60 -6.99 -3.75 3.20
C TYR A 60 -5.64 -4.07 2.54
N LEU A 61 -5.15 -3.14 1.73
CA LEU A 61 -3.85 -3.20 1.06
C LEU A 61 -2.97 -2.02 1.48
N SER A 62 -1.75 -2.30 1.95
CA SER A 62 -0.73 -1.28 2.20
C SER A 62 0.32 -1.33 1.10
N LEU A 63 0.46 -0.25 0.33
CA LEU A 63 1.35 -0.22 -0.83
C LEU A 63 2.64 0.54 -0.56
N THR A 64 3.73 0.01 -1.09
CA THR A 64 5.07 0.60 -1.02
C THR A 64 5.86 0.23 -2.28
N GLY A 65 7.07 0.77 -2.41
CA GLY A 65 7.99 0.31 -3.46
C GLY A 65 8.46 -1.12 -3.22
N GLY A 66 8.82 -1.81 -4.29
CA GLY A 66 9.46 -3.12 -4.29
C GLY A 66 10.96 -3.02 -4.06
N MET A 67 11.77 -3.28 -5.09
CA MET A 67 13.24 -3.18 -5.01
C MET A 67 13.75 -1.77 -4.71
N CYS A 68 13.00 -0.72 -5.00
CA CYS A 68 13.30 0.66 -4.58
C CYS A 68 13.12 0.87 -3.07
N ARG A 69 12.71 -0.15 -2.31
CA ARG A 69 12.46 -0.14 -0.87
C ARG A 69 11.36 0.86 -0.49
N TYR A 70 11.61 1.66 0.57
CA TYR A 70 10.67 2.63 1.13
C TYR A 70 10.86 4.05 0.58
N MET A 71 11.74 4.23 -0.41
CA MET A 71 12.02 5.53 -1.04
C MET A 71 12.09 5.37 -2.55
N ARG A 72 11.59 6.38 -3.24
CA ARG A 72 11.75 6.52 -4.69
C ARG A 72 12.90 7.50 -4.95
N ARG A 73 13.97 7.01 -5.59
CA ARG A 73 15.19 7.79 -5.82
C ARG A 73 14.88 9.11 -6.55
N GLY A 74 15.37 10.24 -6.01
CA GLY A 74 15.14 11.57 -6.58
C GLY A 74 13.77 12.18 -6.27
N MET A 75 12.89 11.49 -5.52
CA MET A 75 11.59 12.00 -5.15
C MET A 75 11.50 12.33 -3.66
N ASN A 76 11.29 13.63 -3.36
CA ASN A 76 11.24 14.16 -1.98
C ASN A 76 9.86 14.70 -1.60
N PHE A 77 8.85 14.56 -2.47
CA PHE A 77 7.50 15.05 -2.22
C PHE A 77 6.66 14.03 -1.45
N PRO A 78 5.67 14.48 -0.68
CA PRO A 78 4.73 13.60 0.02
C PRO A 78 3.92 12.75 -0.94
N GLY A 79 3.77 11.45 -0.62
CA GLY A 79 3.00 10.52 -1.43
C GLY A 79 3.69 10.07 -2.72
N TYR A 80 5.01 9.90 -2.72
CA TYR A 80 5.76 9.50 -3.92
C TYR A 80 5.45 8.10 -4.48
N PHE A 81 4.59 7.33 -3.82
CA PHE A 81 3.96 6.10 -4.35
C PHE A 81 2.49 6.30 -4.74
N GLY A 82 2.04 7.56 -4.87
CA GLY A 82 0.65 7.90 -5.17
C GLY A 82 0.18 7.43 -6.54
N ASP A 83 1.08 7.32 -7.52
CA ASP A 83 0.78 6.73 -8.84
C ASP A 83 0.41 5.25 -8.73
N LEU A 84 1.14 4.49 -7.91
CA LEU A 84 0.88 3.08 -7.64
C LEU A 84 -0.44 2.90 -6.86
N SER A 85 -0.61 3.63 -5.75
CA SER A 85 -1.79 3.47 -4.91
C SER A 85 -3.08 3.88 -5.61
N GLU A 86 -3.07 4.98 -6.38
CA GLU A 86 -4.20 5.41 -7.20
C GLU A 86 -4.59 4.37 -8.26
N ALA A 87 -3.60 3.80 -8.95
CA ALA A 87 -3.84 2.78 -9.97
C ALA A 87 -4.50 1.52 -9.38
N VAL A 88 -4.00 1.05 -8.23
CA VAL A 88 -4.58 -0.10 -7.52
C VAL A 88 -5.96 0.24 -6.98
N ARG A 89 -6.13 1.38 -6.28
CA ARG A 89 -7.39 1.83 -5.69
C ARG A 89 -8.56 1.85 -6.68
N LYS A 90 -8.30 2.26 -7.91
CA LYS A 90 -9.31 2.27 -8.99
C LYS A 90 -9.78 0.88 -9.43
N LYS A 91 -9.12 -0.20 -8.98
CA LYS A 91 -9.33 -1.57 -9.49
C LYS A 91 -9.63 -2.61 -8.41
N VAL A 92 -9.58 -2.23 -7.14
CA VAL A 92 -9.92 -3.06 -5.99
C VAL A 92 -11.08 -2.46 -5.21
N SER A 93 -11.75 -3.26 -4.38
CA SER A 93 -12.85 -2.84 -3.52
C SER A 93 -12.43 -2.63 -2.06
N VAL A 94 -11.29 -3.19 -1.66
CA VAL A 94 -10.75 -3.01 -0.30
C VAL A 94 -10.00 -1.70 -0.17
N PRO A 95 -9.98 -1.07 1.02
CA PRO A 95 -9.24 0.16 1.26
C PRO A 95 -7.75 0.04 0.92
N VAL A 96 -7.19 1.08 0.30
CA VAL A 96 -5.79 1.18 -0.07
C VAL A 96 -5.08 2.22 0.79
N LEU A 97 -4.03 1.78 1.49
CA LEU A 97 -3.17 2.60 2.33
C LEU A 97 -1.91 2.98 1.55
N LEU A 98 -1.71 4.28 1.37
CA LEU A 98 -0.51 4.88 0.77
C LEU A 98 0.50 5.23 1.86
N THR A 99 1.74 4.80 1.66
CA THR A 99 2.89 5.26 2.47
C THR A 99 3.87 6.04 1.59
N GLY A 100 4.72 6.84 2.21
CA GLY A 100 5.86 7.46 1.53
C GLY A 100 5.87 8.99 1.59
N GLY A 101 6.76 9.53 2.41
CA GLY A 101 7.10 10.94 2.42
C GLY A 101 6.11 11.88 3.11
N VAL A 102 4.98 11.43 3.58
CA VAL A 102 3.98 12.26 4.30
C VAL A 102 4.54 12.70 5.65
N LYS A 103 4.47 14.00 5.93
CA LYS A 103 5.04 14.64 7.12
C LYS A 103 4.03 15.45 7.92
N ASP A 104 2.98 15.94 7.28
CA ASP A 104 1.93 16.75 7.90
C ASP A 104 0.53 16.30 7.45
N ILE A 105 -0.48 16.81 8.16
CA ILE A 105 -1.88 16.42 7.93
C ILE A 105 -2.42 16.98 6.61
N ALA A 106 -1.99 18.18 6.21
CA ALA A 106 -2.45 18.81 4.98
C ALA A 106 -2.03 17.98 3.74
N ASP A 107 -0.83 17.40 3.76
CA ASP A 107 -0.40 16.46 2.73
C ASP A 107 -1.26 15.19 2.71
N ALA A 108 -1.60 14.65 3.88
CA ALA A 108 -2.45 13.48 4.00
C ALA A 108 -3.85 13.74 3.43
N ASP A 109 -4.49 14.84 3.83
CA ASP A 109 -5.82 15.25 3.36
C ASP A 109 -5.84 15.49 1.86
N ARG A 110 -4.83 16.17 1.34
CA ARG A 110 -4.68 16.42 -0.09
C ARG A 110 -4.60 15.10 -0.88
N LEU A 111 -3.77 14.15 -0.45
CA LEU A 111 -3.61 12.87 -1.13
C LEU A 111 -4.90 12.04 -1.14
N ILE A 112 -5.66 12.06 -0.04
CA ILE A 112 -6.99 11.42 0.01
C ILE A 112 -7.97 12.15 -0.89
N GLY A 113 -8.02 13.49 -0.82
CA GLY A 113 -8.89 14.33 -1.66
C GLY A 113 -8.63 14.18 -3.17
N GLU A 114 -7.37 13.98 -3.55
CA GLU A 114 -6.97 13.69 -4.93
C GLU A 114 -7.27 12.23 -5.36
N GLY A 115 -7.80 11.39 -4.46
CA GLY A 115 -8.12 9.99 -4.76
C GLY A 115 -6.90 9.08 -4.86
N LYS A 116 -5.77 9.46 -4.27
CA LYS A 116 -4.54 8.65 -4.30
C LYS A 116 -4.61 7.44 -3.39
N ALA A 117 -5.38 7.52 -2.30
CA ALA A 117 -5.55 6.45 -1.33
C ALA A 117 -6.83 6.63 -0.52
N ASP A 118 -7.21 5.63 0.28
CA ASP A 118 -8.27 5.69 1.29
C ASP A 118 -7.70 5.96 2.69
N LEU A 119 -6.45 5.54 2.91
CA LEU A 119 -5.71 5.68 4.17
C LEU A 119 -4.29 6.16 3.90
N ILE A 120 -3.73 6.92 4.83
CA ILE A 120 -2.34 7.39 4.76
C ILE A 120 -1.51 6.78 5.90
N GLY A 121 -0.38 6.18 5.54
CA GLY A 121 0.57 5.65 6.50
C GLY A 121 1.69 6.65 6.79
N VAL A 122 1.80 7.07 8.05
CA VAL A 122 2.82 7.99 8.54
C VAL A 122 3.81 7.23 9.42
N GLY A 123 5.09 7.30 9.11
CA GLY A 123 6.13 6.59 9.86
C GLY A 123 7.17 7.55 10.45
N ARG A 124 8.04 8.09 9.61
CA ARG A 124 9.19 8.89 10.06
C ARG A 124 8.82 10.19 10.80
N ALA A 125 7.67 10.78 10.51
CA ALA A 125 7.17 11.93 11.26
C ALA A 125 6.83 11.52 12.71
N LEU A 126 6.15 10.39 12.92
CA LEU A 126 5.85 9.83 14.25
C LEU A 126 7.10 9.42 15.03
N LEU A 127 8.16 8.92 14.36
CA LEU A 127 9.43 8.60 15.01
C LEU A 127 10.16 9.85 15.54
N LYS A 128 9.98 11.00 14.88
CA LYS A 128 10.56 12.27 15.30
C LYS A 128 9.73 12.97 16.36
N ASP A 129 8.44 12.73 16.36
CA ASP A 129 7.46 13.43 17.15
C ASP A 129 6.31 12.47 17.50
N PRO A 130 6.38 11.82 18.68
CA PRO A 130 5.34 10.87 19.12
C PRO A 130 3.94 11.49 19.24
N GLU A 131 3.85 12.82 19.51
CA GLU A 131 2.58 13.55 19.62
C GLU A 131 2.08 14.10 18.26
N TRP A 132 2.70 13.70 17.16
CA TRP A 132 2.33 14.16 15.82
C TRP A 132 0.82 13.96 15.54
N ALA A 133 0.28 12.79 15.89
CA ALA A 133 -1.12 12.48 15.66
C ALA A 133 -2.05 13.40 16.48
N ASP A 134 -1.73 13.64 17.76
CA ASP A 134 -2.52 14.49 18.63
C ASP A 134 -2.59 15.93 18.10
N ARG A 135 -1.46 16.46 17.62
CA ARG A 135 -1.43 17.78 16.99
C ARG A 135 -2.09 17.82 15.61
N ALA A 136 -2.07 16.73 14.89
CA ALA A 136 -2.69 16.64 13.56
C ALA A 136 -4.22 16.70 13.63
N PHE A 137 -4.81 16.33 14.77
CA PHE A 137 -6.27 16.28 14.96
C PHE A 137 -6.78 17.27 16.01
N ALA A 138 -5.89 18.12 16.54
CA ALA A 138 -6.27 19.22 17.42
C ALA A 138 -6.74 20.44 16.62
#